data_6ffd6dcaee5d589b50db33c169b20072
#
_entry.id   6ffd6dcaee5d589b50db33c169b20072
#
_cell.length_a   1.000
_cell.length_b   1.000
_cell.length_c   1.000
_cell.angle_alpha   90.00
_cell.angle_beta   90.00
_cell.angle_gamma   90.00
#
_symmetry.space_group_name_H-M   'P 1'
#
loop_
_entity.id
_entity.type
_entity.pdbx_description
1 polymer ?
#
loop_
_entity_poly.entity_id
_entity_poly.type
_entity_poly.pdbx_seq_one_letter_code
_entity_poly.pdbx_strand_id
1 'polypeptide(L)'
;MFPAADDYDINIDIEASAVDSLLDVAPSDVSSPAELTFSRNVFIPLTTACRYTCSYCTYYDVPGEATLMSPEAIRDVVETGVDAGCTEALFTFGDKPDDRYTKIHTQLDEWGYDSIIDYLHAACEIALDEGLLPHSNPGDITQAEFRRLREVNSSMGVMLETTADVDAHSGGRRKTPGQRLNTIRAAGREGVPFTTGLLVGIGETWFDRAESLLAIRELHERYGHVQEVIIQNVVPNERSDFDQPSVDTMRRAVAMARAALPEEISVQVPPNLSPTGDLIDCGVDDLGGVSPITDDYINPDYAWPALDELNSIADDAGLPLHERLPVYDRYLPEPVRRGDVTPAADPVD
;
A
#
# COMPACT_ATOMS: atom_id res chain seq x y z
N MET A 1 -21.84 10.45 6.28
CA MET A 1 -21.99 8.98 6.04
C MET A 1 -21.29 8.65 4.74
N PHE A 2 -20.33 7.75 4.77
CA PHE A 2 -19.52 7.40 3.59
C PHE A 2 -20.35 6.63 2.55
N PRO A 3 -20.16 6.85 1.25
CA PRO A 3 -20.83 6.10 0.19
C PRO A 3 -20.71 4.58 0.39
N ALA A 4 -21.86 3.89 0.37
CA ALA A 4 -22.00 2.45 0.62
C ALA A 4 -21.55 1.95 2.01
N ALA A 5 -21.38 2.82 3.00
CA ALA A 5 -21.03 2.41 4.37
C ALA A 5 -22.15 1.55 5.03
N ASP A 6 -23.40 1.87 4.75
CA ASP A 6 -24.56 1.12 5.29
C ASP A 6 -24.59 -0.32 4.78
N ASP A 7 -24.12 -0.59 3.55
CA ASP A 7 -24.09 -1.94 2.97
C ASP A 7 -23.20 -2.90 3.79
N TYR A 8 -22.28 -2.34 4.58
CA TYR A 8 -21.30 -3.08 5.37
C TYR A 8 -21.45 -2.87 6.89
N ASP A 9 -22.46 -2.13 7.34
CA ASP A 9 -22.62 -1.77 8.75
C ASP A 9 -21.35 -1.07 9.30
N ILE A 10 -20.83 -0.11 8.52
CA ILE A 10 -19.69 0.71 8.90
C ILE A 10 -20.19 1.89 9.72
N ASN A 11 -19.86 1.87 11.00
CA ASN A 11 -20.13 2.96 11.91
C ASN A 11 -18.81 3.62 12.34
N ILE A 12 -18.47 4.69 11.65
CA ILE A 12 -17.36 5.59 11.96
C ILE A 12 -17.97 6.97 12.16
N ASP A 13 -17.80 7.51 13.35
CA ASP A 13 -18.34 8.83 13.72
C ASP A 13 -17.18 9.83 13.73
N ILE A 14 -17.20 10.76 12.76
CA ILE A 14 -16.19 11.81 12.62
C ILE A 14 -16.81 13.14 13.04
N GLU A 15 -16.23 13.72 14.09
CA GLU A 15 -16.64 15.03 14.54
C GLU A 15 -16.25 16.12 13.55
N ALA A 16 -17.18 16.99 13.19
CA ALA A 16 -16.94 18.10 12.25
C ALA A 16 -15.80 19.01 12.73
N SER A 17 -15.66 19.22 14.04
CA SER A 17 -14.58 20.01 14.62
C SER A 17 -13.20 19.40 14.38
N ALA A 18 -13.10 18.07 14.31
CA ALA A 18 -11.84 17.40 13.98
C ALA A 18 -11.47 17.61 12.52
N VAL A 19 -12.44 17.56 11.62
CA VAL A 19 -12.22 17.88 10.20
C VAL A 19 -11.79 19.34 10.04
N ASP A 20 -12.52 20.28 10.66
CA ASP A 20 -12.19 21.71 10.59
C ASP A 20 -10.75 21.99 11.09
N SER A 21 -10.33 21.32 12.17
CA SER A 21 -8.98 21.44 12.70
C SER A 21 -7.91 20.98 11.73
N LEU A 22 -8.17 19.89 10.97
CA LEU A 22 -7.25 19.39 9.95
C LEU A 22 -7.21 20.28 8.70
N LEU A 23 -8.29 20.95 8.36
CA LEU A 23 -8.32 21.89 7.24
C LEU A 23 -7.44 23.11 7.46
N ASP A 24 -7.18 23.47 8.72
CA ASP A 24 -6.34 24.60 9.12
C ASP A 24 -4.85 24.22 9.22
N VAL A 25 -4.48 22.93 9.14
CA VAL A 25 -3.09 22.46 9.26
C VAL A 25 -2.24 22.95 8.10
N ALA A 26 -1.09 23.52 8.44
CA ALA A 26 -0.04 23.92 7.51
C ALA A 26 1.23 23.07 7.70
N PRO A 27 2.10 22.96 6.69
CA PRO A 27 3.38 22.26 6.83
C PRO A 27 4.25 22.70 8.02
N SER A 28 4.17 23.96 8.41
CA SER A 28 4.90 24.51 9.55
C SER A 28 4.37 24.03 10.93
N ASP A 29 3.22 23.40 10.98
CA ASP A 29 2.59 22.97 12.23
C ASP A 29 3.00 21.56 12.64
N VAL A 30 3.75 20.86 11.80
CA VAL A 30 4.27 19.51 12.05
C VAL A 30 5.79 19.52 12.13
N SER A 31 6.34 18.52 12.79
CA SER A 31 7.79 18.39 12.94
C SER A 31 8.36 17.40 11.92
N SER A 32 9.59 17.65 11.48
CA SER A 32 10.36 16.64 10.75
C SER A 32 10.54 15.38 11.60
N PRO A 33 10.62 14.20 10.97
CA PRO A 33 10.88 12.94 11.66
C PRO A 33 12.30 12.93 12.25
N ALA A 34 12.57 11.93 13.11
CA ALA A 34 13.91 11.69 13.65
C ALA A 34 14.79 10.85 12.70
N GLU A 35 14.15 10.05 11.85
CA GLU A 35 14.78 9.14 10.90
C GLU A 35 13.85 8.89 9.71
N LEU A 36 14.40 8.33 8.64
CA LEU A 36 13.64 7.82 7.49
C LEU A 36 13.80 6.30 7.41
N THR A 37 12.74 5.63 7.01
CA THR A 37 12.76 4.19 6.79
C THR A 37 12.36 3.82 5.36
N PHE A 38 12.78 2.64 4.90
CA PHE A 38 12.33 2.04 3.65
C PHE A 38 12.40 0.51 3.76
N SER A 39 11.69 -0.22 2.90
CA SER A 39 11.79 -1.67 2.76
C SER A 39 12.37 -2.02 1.38
N ARG A 40 13.30 -2.99 1.32
CA ARG A 40 13.80 -3.49 0.04
C ARG A 40 12.95 -4.66 -0.41
N ASN A 41 12.23 -4.48 -1.52
CA ASN A 41 11.32 -5.48 -2.02
C ASN A 41 11.68 -6.00 -3.42
N VAL A 42 11.05 -7.12 -3.76
CA VAL A 42 10.84 -7.54 -5.13
C VAL A 42 9.35 -7.46 -5.44
N PHE A 43 9.00 -6.72 -6.49
CA PHE A 43 7.60 -6.54 -6.89
C PHE A 43 7.12 -7.73 -7.73
N ILE A 44 6.04 -8.38 -7.31
CA ILE A 44 5.46 -9.56 -7.96
C ILE A 44 4.05 -9.21 -8.46
N PRO A 45 3.89 -8.88 -9.76
CA PRO A 45 2.61 -8.54 -10.36
C PRO A 45 1.82 -9.83 -10.67
N LEU A 46 1.24 -10.45 -9.65
CA LEU A 46 0.65 -11.79 -9.73
C LEU A 46 -0.30 -11.98 -10.91
N THR A 47 -1.11 -10.97 -11.22
CA THR A 47 -1.99 -10.94 -12.40
C THR A 47 -2.31 -9.52 -12.81
N THR A 48 -2.42 -9.28 -14.12
CA THR A 48 -2.87 -8.00 -14.70
C THR A 48 -4.39 -7.90 -14.81
N ALA A 49 -5.15 -8.88 -14.30
CA ALA A 49 -6.60 -8.85 -14.27
C ALA A 49 -7.13 -8.06 -13.07
N CYS A 50 -8.11 -7.19 -13.29
CA CYS A 50 -8.81 -6.45 -12.24
C CYS A 50 -10.28 -6.30 -12.58
N ARG A 51 -11.18 -6.49 -11.59
CA ARG A 51 -12.61 -6.27 -11.82
C ARG A 51 -12.99 -4.80 -11.99
N TYR A 52 -12.17 -3.88 -11.47
CA TYR A 52 -12.37 -2.44 -11.61
C TYR A 52 -11.73 -1.88 -12.88
N THR A 53 -12.14 -0.66 -13.24
CA THR A 53 -11.63 0.10 -14.39
C THR A 53 -11.44 1.56 -13.97
N CYS A 54 -10.66 1.76 -12.89
CA CYS A 54 -10.37 3.11 -12.39
C CYS A 54 -9.64 3.92 -13.45
N SER A 55 -10.06 5.16 -13.67
CA SER A 55 -9.59 5.97 -14.80
C SER A 55 -8.15 6.47 -14.67
N TYR A 56 -7.54 6.38 -13.48
CA TYR A 56 -6.15 6.72 -13.23
C TYR A 56 -5.19 5.51 -13.33
N CYS A 57 -5.72 4.28 -13.41
CA CYS A 57 -4.93 3.06 -13.27
C CYS A 57 -4.55 2.47 -14.63
N THR A 58 -3.26 2.20 -14.83
CA THR A 58 -2.74 1.53 -16.03
C THR A 58 -2.54 0.03 -15.85
N TYR A 59 -2.63 -0.46 -14.63
CA TYR A 59 -2.19 -1.81 -14.27
C TYR A 59 -3.05 -2.94 -14.85
N TYR A 60 -4.34 -2.72 -15.14
CA TYR A 60 -5.21 -3.80 -15.59
C TYR A 60 -5.22 -3.96 -17.10
N ASP A 61 -5.25 -5.20 -17.58
CA ASP A 61 -5.48 -5.55 -18.98
C ASP A 61 -6.94 -5.83 -19.28
N VAL A 62 -7.31 -5.74 -20.55
CA VAL A 62 -8.65 -6.11 -21.01
C VAL A 62 -8.87 -7.62 -20.92
N PRO A 63 -10.13 -8.09 -20.75
CA PRO A 63 -10.42 -9.52 -20.78
C PRO A 63 -9.90 -10.18 -22.06
N GLY A 64 -9.13 -11.27 -21.89
CA GLY A 64 -8.47 -11.99 -22.99
C GLY A 64 -6.99 -11.70 -23.12
N GLU A 65 -6.51 -10.55 -22.71
CA GLU A 65 -5.07 -10.17 -22.69
C GLU A 65 -4.45 -10.40 -21.31
N ALA A 66 -5.25 -10.25 -20.25
CA ALA A 66 -4.78 -10.42 -18.88
C ALA A 66 -4.04 -11.75 -18.66
N THR A 67 -2.97 -11.68 -17.87
CA THR A 67 -2.08 -12.79 -17.55
C THR A 67 -2.13 -13.13 -16.07
N LEU A 68 -1.74 -14.38 -15.75
CA LEU A 68 -1.50 -14.86 -14.39
C LEU A 68 -0.10 -15.46 -14.36
N MET A 69 0.75 -15.04 -13.44
CA MET A 69 2.10 -15.59 -13.29
C MET A 69 2.03 -17.07 -12.88
N SER A 70 2.87 -17.91 -13.47
CA SER A 70 2.97 -19.31 -13.04
C SER A 70 3.76 -19.45 -11.74
N PRO A 71 3.62 -20.56 -10.99
CA PRO A 71 4.41 -20.81 -9.80
C PRO A 71 5.92 -20.77 -10.06
N GLU A 72 6.38 -21.25 -11.23
CA GLU A 72 7.78 -21.20 -11.64
C GLU A 72 8.24 -19.75 -11.84
N ALA A 73 7.43 -18.91 -12.54
CA ALA A 73 7.76 -17.51 -12.75
C ALA A 73 7.81 -16.71 -11.44
N ILE A 74 6.94 -17.04 -10.47
CA ILE A 74 6.99 -16.45 -9.13
C ILE A 74 8.30 -16.82 -8.44
N ARG A 75 8.69 -18.11 -8.47
CA ARG A 75 9.94 -18.56 -7.86
C ARG A 75 11.15 -17.86 -8.46
N ASP A 76 11.23 -17.78 -9.78
CA ASP A 76 12.35 -17.10 -10.48
C ASP A 76 12.50 -15.64 -10.06
N VAL A 77 11.38 -14.92 -9.88
CA VAL A 77 11.38 -13.52 -9.42
C VAL A 77 11.79 -13.43 -7.95
N VAL A 78 11.29 -14.32 -7.10
CA VAL A 78 11.62 -14.38 -5.68
C VAL A 78 13.11 -14.69 -5.48
N GLU A 79 13.66 -15.70 -6.16
CA GLU A 79 15.09 -16.05 -6.11
C GLU A 79 15.97 -14.86 -6.55
N THR A 80 15.56 -14.15 -7.61
CA THR A 80 16.25 -12.92 -8.03
C THR A 80 16.22 -11.84 -6.95
N GLY A 81 15.08 -11.72 -6.23
CA GLY A 81 14.95 -10.81 -5.09
C GLY A 81 15.88 -11.17 -3.93
N VAL A 82 15.98 -12.45 -3.60
CA VAL A 82 16.91 -12.96 -2.56
C VAL A 82 18.36 -12.62 -2.95
N ASP A 83 18.76 -12.89 -4.18
CA ASP A 83 20.10 -12.60 -4.68
C ASP A 83 20.44 -11.09 -4.67
N ALA A 84 19.43 -10.24 -4.81
CA ALA A 84 19.54 -8.77 -4.70
C ALA A 84 19.48 -8.25 -3.25
N GLY A 85 19.34 -9.13 -2.26
CA GLY A 85 19.25 -8.77 -0.85
C GLY A 85 17.91 -8.16 -0.43
N CYS A 86 16.83 -8.44 -1.18
CA CYS A 86 15.49 -8.04 -0.77
C CYS A 86 15.06 -8.79 0.51
N THR A 87 14.23 -8.15 1.32
CA THR A 87 13.62 -8.74 2.52
C THR A 87 12.13 -9.00 2.34
N GLU A 88 11.53 -8.37 1.33
CA GLU A 88 10.10 -8.37 1.07
C GLU A 88 9.76 -8.95 -0.31
N ALA A 89 8.74 -9.82 -0.36
CA ALA A 89 8.04 -10.21 -1.57
C ALA A 89 6.71 -9.44 -1.64
N LEU A 90 6.65 -8.40 -2.48
CA LEU A 90 5.48 -7.54 -2.63
C LEU A 90 4.53 -8.08 -3.70
N PHE A 91 3.48 -8.77 -3.27
CA PHE A 91 2.42 -9.25 -4.15
C PHE A 91 1.36 -8.18 -4.39
N THR A 92 1.33 -7.60 -5.57
CA THR A 92 0.32 -6.61 -5.94
C THR A 92 -0.41 -7.04 -7.21
N PHE A 93 -1.74 -6.96 -7.20
CA PHE A 93 -2.55 -7.30 -8.34
C PHE A 93 -3.95 -6.65 -8.26
N GLY A 94 -4.72 -6.81 -9.35
CA GLY A 94 -6.06 -6.24 -9.42
C GLY A 94 -7.05 -6.93 -8.50
N ASP A 95 -8.11 -6.20 -8.19
CA ASP A 95 -9.17 -6.66 -7.30
C ASP A 95 -9.98 -7.80 -7.94
N LYS A 96 -10.17 -8.91 -7.22
CA LYS A 96 -10.96 -10.11 -7.57
C LYS A 96 -10.92 -10.45 -9.07
N PRO A 97 -9.75 -10.78 -9.61
CA PRO A 97 -9.58 -11.07 -11.04
C PRO A 97 -10.40 -12.28 -11.51
N ASP A 98 -10.55 -13.28 -10.69
CA ASP A 98 -11.33 -14.51 -10.97
C ASP A 98 -12.84 -14.27 -11.08
N ASP A 99 -13.38 -13.21 -10.47
CA ASP A 99 -14.79 -12.82 -10.63
C ASP A 99 -15.16 -12.36 -12.05
N ARG A 100 -14.20 -11.78 -12.77
CA ARG A 100 -14.45 -11.11 -14.06
C ARG A 100 -13.84 -11.82 -15.26
N TYR A 101 -12.70 -12.47 -15.06
CA TYR A 101 -11.87 -12.98 -16.14
C TYR A 101 -11.94 -14.51 -16.18
N THR A 102 -12.78 -15.05 -17.07
CA THR A 102 -12.93 -16.51 -17.27
C THR A 102 -11.56 -17.18 -17.52
N LYS A 103 -10.65 -16.50 -18.23
CA LYS A 103 -9.30 -17.02 -18.50
C LYS A 103 -8.53 -17.26 -17.21
N ILE A 104 -8.59 -16.31 -16.26
CA ILE A 104 -7.92 -16.44 -14.97
C ILE A 104 -8.54 -17.57 -14.15
N HIS A 105 -9.86 -17.64 -14.09
CA HIS A 105 -10.57 -18.73 -13.41
C HIS A 105 -10.18 -20.09 -13.99
N THR A 106 -10.21 -20.23 -15.34
CA THR A 106 -9.82 -21.48 -16.00
C THR A 106 -8.38 -21.88 -15.68
N GLN A 107 -7.45 -20.90 -15.67
CA GLN A 107 -6.06 -21.16 -15.36
C GLN A 107 -5.84 -21.60 -13.91
N LEU A 108 -6.58 -21.00 -12.96
CA LEU A 108 -6.57 -21.43 -11.55
C LEU A 108 -7.08 -22.87 -11.41
N ASP A 109 -8.21 -23.20 -12.05
CA ASP A 109 -8.76 -24.56 -12.06
C ASP A 109 -7.75 -25.57 -12.63
N GLU A 110 -7.07 -25.25 -13.74
CA GLU A 110 -6.04 -26.11 -14.36
C GLU A 110 -4.85 -26.36 -13.42
N TRP A 111 -4.51 -25.39 -12.58
CA TRP A 111 -3.43 -25.49 -11.59
C TRP A 111 -3.89 -26.09 -10.25
N GLY A 112 -5.21 -26.33 -10.08
CA GLY A 112 -5.81 -26.96 -8.90
C GLY A 112 -6.10 -25.98 -7.76
N TYR A 113 -6.31 -24.71 -8.06
CA TYR A 113 -6.68 -23.67 -7.09
C TYR A 113 -8.15 -23.27 -7.26
N ASP A 114 -8.87 -23.18 -6.14
CA ASP A 114 -10.29 -22.82 -6.13
C ASP A 114 -10.52 -21.32 -6.35
N SER A 115 -9.51 -20.48 -6.04
CA SER A 115 -9.61 -19.02 -6.14
C SER A 115 -8.25 -18.35 -6.27
N ILE A 116 -8.25 -17.06 -6.64
CA ILE A 116 -7.04 -16.23 -6.61
C ILE A 116 -6.44 -16.12 -5.20
N ILE A 117 -7.26 -16.19 -4.16
CA ILE A 117 -6.80 -16.15 -2.76
C ILE A 117 -6.07 -17.44 -2.38
N ASP A 118 -6.55 -18.59 -2.87
CA ASP A 118 -5.86 -19.87 -2.69
C ASP A 118 -4.50 -19.88 -3.39
N TYR A 119 -4.48 -19.32 -4.60
CA TYR A 119 -3.24 -19.18 -5.35
C TYR A 119 -2.26 -18.19 -4.71
N LEU A 120 -2.75 -17.04 -4.23
CA LEU A 120 -1.93 -16.09 -3.49
C LEU A 120 -1.31 -16.71 -2.23
N HIS A 121 -2.09 -17.52 -1.50
CA HIS A 121 -1.56 -18.24 -0.34
C HIS A 121 -0.36 -19.12 -0.73
N ALA A 122 -0.50 -19.94 -1.78
CA ALA A 122 0.59 -20.77 -2.28
C ALA A 122 1.79 -19.94 -2.80
N ALA A 123 1.52 -18.80 -3.44
CA ALA A 123 2.58 -17.86 -3.88
C ALA A 123 3.36 -17.27 -2.71
N CYS A 124 2.67 -16.93 -1.61
CA CYS A 124 3.32 -16.49 -0.38
C CYS A 124 4.18 -17.60 0.26
N GLU A 125 3.71 -18.87 0.23
CA GLU A 125 4.52 -20.00 0.70
C GLU A 125 5.81 -20.15 -0.11
N ILE A 126 5.78 -19.94 -1.44
CA ILE A 126 7.00 -19.93 -2.27
C ILE A 126 7.98 -18.85 -1.78
N ALA A 127 7.50 -17.63 -1.51
CA ALA A 127 8.35 -16.55 -1.04
C ALA A 127 8.96 -16.85 0.35
N LEU A 128 8.16 -17.41 1.27
CA LEU A 128 8.63 -17.81 2.61
C LEU A 128 9.68 -18.92 2.53
N ASP A 129 9.49 -19.91 1.65
CA ASP A 129 10.43 -21.02 1.47
C ASP A 129 11.81 -20.54 0.98
N GLU A 130 11.83 -19.45 0.18
CA GLU A 130 13.05 -18.81 -0.31
C GLU A 130 13.60 -17.73 0.65
N GLY A 131 12.89 -17.42 1.75
CA GLY A 131 13.36 -16.53 2.81
C GLY A 131 12.92 -15.08 2.71
N LEU A 132 11.99 -14.73 1.81
CA LEU A 132 11.38 -13.40 1.75
C LEU A 132 10.09 -13.36 2.57
N LEU A 133 9.80 -12.20 3.15
CA LEU A 133 8.57 -11.93 3.89
C LEU A 133 7.48 -11.41 2.93
N PRO A 134 6.34 -12.12 2.76
CA PRO A 134 5.27 -11.62 1.91
C PRO A 134 4.57 -10.40 2.50
N HIS A 135 4.35 -9.40 1.63
CA HIS A 135 3.38 -8.34 1.79
C HIS A 135 2.41 -8.40 0.61
N SER A 136 1.10 -8.49 0.87
CA SER A 136 0.12 -8.68 -0.20
C SER A 136 -0.92 -7.58 -0.25
N ASN A 137 -1.19 -7.09 -1.49
CA ASN A 137 -2.24 -6.11 -1.81
C ASN A 137 -3.31 -6.76 -2.71
N PRO A 138 -4.19 -7.64 -2.16
CA PRO A 138 -5.13 -8.43 -2.96
C PRO A 138 -6.44 -7.69 -3.30
N GLY A 139 -6.53 -6.39 -3.04
CA GLY A 139 -7.76 -5.63 -3.16
C GLY A 139 -8.77 -5.93 -2.05
N ASP A 140 -10.06 -5.82 -2.35
CA ASP A 140 -11.12 -6.02 -1.37
C ASP A 140 -11.35 -7.51 -1.09
N ILE A 141 -11.02 -7.95 0.12
CA ILE A 141 -11.20 -9.32 0.58
C ILE A 141 -12.02 -9.38 1.88
N THR A 142 -12.59 -10.54 2.14
CA THR A 142 -13.41 -10.81 3.31
C THR A 142 -12.56 -11.09 4.56
N GLN A 143 -13.19 -11.01 5.72
CA GLN A 143 -12.54 -11.36 6.99
C GLN A 143 -12.03 -12.82 7.02
N ALA A 144 -12.75 -13.76 6.37
CA ALA A 144 -12.32 -15.16 6.28
C ALA A 144 -11.06 -15.32 5.40
N GLU A 145 -10.97 -14.56 4.30
CA GLU A 145 -9.80 -14.52 3.43
C GLU A 145 -8.59 -13.89 4.16
N PHE A 146 -8.77 -12.82 4.93
CA PHE A 146 -7.73 -12.28 5.81
C PHE A 146 -7.22 -13.30 6.81
N ARG A 147 -8.12 -14.03 7.48
CA ARG A 147 -7.75 -15.08 8.44
C ARG A 147 -6.88 -16.16 7.80
N ARG A 148 -7.14 -16.51 6.55
CA ARG A 148 -6.34 -17.47 5.81
C ARG A 148 -4.97 -16.89 5.41
N LEU A 149 -4.95 -15.69 4.83
CA LEU A 149 -3.74 -15.08 4.31
C LEU A 149 -2.77 -14.61 5.40
N ARG A 150 -3.26 -14.25 6.60
CA ARG A 150 -2.39 -13.83 7.71
C ARG A 150 -1.40 -14.91 8.17
N GLU A 151 -1.64 -16.16 7.82
CA GLU A 151 -0.75 -17.28 8.17
C GLU A 151 0.55 -17.26 7.35
N VAL A 152 0.52 -16.63 6.17
CA VAL A 152 1.63 -16.58 5.22
C VAL A 152 2.04 -15.15 4.84
N ASN A 153 1.47 -14.13 5.45
CA ASN A 153 1.80 -12.73 5.21
C ASN A 153 2.33 -12.06 6.49
N SER A 154 3.41 -11.31 6.36
CA SER A 154 3.93 -10.46 7.44
C SER A 154 3.11 -9.19 7.63
N SER A 155 2.59 -8.64 6.54
CA SER A 155 1.67 -7.50 6.49
C SER A 155 0.84 -7.57 5.20
N MET A 156 -0.23 -6.79 5.15
CA MET A 156 -1.07 -6.69 3.96
C MET A 156 -1.55 -5.26 3.76
N GLY A 157 -2.09 -4.95 2.58
CA GLY A 157 -2.55 -3.60 2.31
C GLY A 157 -3.73 -3.51 1.35
N VAL A 158 -4.41 -2.39 1.42
CA VAL A 158 -5.31 -1.85 0.38
C VAL A 158 -5.41 -0.34 0.55
N MET A 159 -5.27 0.40 -0.55
CA MET A 159 -5.47 1.84 -0.54
C MET A 159 -6.94 2.18 -0.33
N LEU A 160 -7.26 3.00 0.69
CA LEU A 160 -8.57 3.62 0.82
C LEU A 160 -8.82 4.58 -0.34
N GLU A 161 -7.78 5.31 -0.71
CA GLU A 161 -7.71 6.37 -1.71
C GLU A 161 -8.52 7.62 -1.32
N THR A 162 -9.81 7.50 -1.09
CA THR A 162 -10.68 8.58 -0.61
C THR A 162 -11.98 8.03 -0.03
N THR A 163 -12.60 8.79 0.87
CA THR A 163 -13.98 8.55 1.34
C THR A 163 -15.02 9.22 0.45
N ALA A 164 -14.58 9.99 -0.56
CA ALA A 164 -15.49 10.63 -1.50
C ALA A 164 -15.98 9.67 -2.58
N ASP A 165 -17.13 10.02 -3.16
CA ASP A 165 -17.64 9.42 -4.37
C ASP A 165 -17.08 10.16 -5.59
N VAL A 166 -15.98 9.65 -6.16
CA VAL A 166 -15.27 10.29 -7.27
C VAL A 166 -15.54 9.61 -8.61
N ASP A 167 -15.57 10.39 -9.68
CA ASP A 167 -15.76 9.86 -11.03
C ASP A 167 -14.63 8.91 -11.47
N ALA A 168 -13.45 9.07 -10.90
CA ALA A 168 -12.29 8.20 -11.11
C ALA A 168 -12.57 6.73 -10.79
N HIS A 169 -13.51 6.45 -9.89
CA HIS A 169 -13.96 5.10 -9.50
C HIS A 169 -15.22 4.65 -10.23
N SER A 170 -15.70 5.43 -11.20
CA SER A 170 -16.89 5.09 -11.98
C SER A 170 -16.66 3.89 -12.91
N GLY A 171 -17.75 3.31 -13.42
CA GLY A 171 -17.70 2.17 -14.33
C GLY A 171 -18.74 1.11 -14.00
N GLY A 172 -18.72 -0.02 -14.72
CA GLY A 172 -19.70 -1.09 -14.57
C GLY A 172 -19.60 -1.84 -13.24
N ARG A 173 -18.43 -1.85 -12.62
CA ARG A 173 -18.19 -2.26 -11.24
C ARG A 173 -17.42 -1.14 -10.56
N ARG A 174 -18.02 -0.57 -9.54
CA ARG A 174 -17.55 0.64 -8.90
C ARG A 174 -16.86 0.33 -7.58
N LYS A 175 -15.68 0.90 -7.38
CA LYS A 175 -15.01 0.92 -6.10
C LYS A 175 -15.74 1.92 -5.18
N THR A 176 -16.13 1.52 -3.98
CA THR A 176 -16.81 2.41 -3.04
C THR A 176 -16.03 2.57 -1.74
N PRO A 177 -16.09 3.75 -1.10
CA PRO A 177 -15.44 3.99 0.19
C PRO A 177 -15.87 2.99 1.26
N GLY A 178 -17.17 2.69 1.36
CA GLY A 178 -17.70 1.72 2.34
C GLY A 178 -17.09 0.34 2.18
N GLN A 179 -16.87 -0.12 0.94
CA GLN A 179 -16.20 -1.39 0.66
C GLN A 179 -14.75 -1.38 1.12
N ARG A 180 -14.00 -0.31 0.82
CA ARG A 180 -12.60 -0.15 1.26
C ARG A 180 -12.47 -0.09 2.78
N LEU A 181 -13.31 0.72 3.43
CA LEU A 181 -13.35 0.79 4.90
C LEU A 181 -13.71 -0.57 5.53
N ASN A 182 -14.61 -1.34 4.90
CA ASN A 182 -14.90 -2.70 5.36
C ASN A 182 -13.70 -3.63 5.26
N THR A 183 -12.93 -3.52 4.19
CA THR A 183 -11.69 -4.32 4.01
C THR A 183 -10.64 -3.95 5.07
N ILE A 184 -10.39 -2.66 5.31
CA ILE A 184 -9.48 -2.20 6.38
C ILE A 184 -9.96 -2.68 7.75
N ARG A 185 -11.27 -2.58 8.03
CA ARG A 185 -11.87 -3.10 9.27
C ARG A 185 -11.70 -4.62 9.41
N ALA A 186 -11.86 -5.37 8.32
CA ALA A 186 -11.73 -6.83 8.33
C ALA A 186 -10.29 -7.25 8.65
N ALA A 187 -9.29 -6.56 8.09
CA ALA A 187 -7.88 -6.73 8.45
C ALA A 187 -7.65 -6.49 9.95
N GLY A 188 -8.19 -5.39 10.49
CA GLY A 188 -8.09 -5.07 11.91
C GLY A 188 -8.71 -6.12 12.83
N ARG A 189 -9.85 -6.70 12.47
CA ARG A 189 -10.49 -7.79 13.22
C ARG A 189 -9.66 -9.06 13.27
N GLU A 190 -8.84 -9.31 12.25
CA GLU A 190 -7.93 -10.45 12.20
C GLU A 190 -6.52 -10.11 12.72
N GLY A 191 -6.28 -8.86 13.12
CA GLY A 191 -5.00 -8.40 13.68
C GLY A 191 -3.85 -8.44 12.65
N VAL A 192 -4.16 -8.20 11.38
CA VAL A 192 -3.17 -8.14 10.29
C VAL A 192 -2.51 -6.77 10.29
N PRO A 193 -1.16 -6.65 10.41
CA PRO A 193 -0.46 -5.39 10.19
C PRO A 193 -0.79 -4.85 8.81
N PHE A 194 -1.25 -3.60 8.72
CA PHE A 194 -1.94 -3.14 7.52
C PHE A 194 -1.43 -1.81 7.01
N THR A 195 -1.20 -1.74 5.70
CA THR A 195 -0.86 -0.52 4.96
C THR A 195 -2.10 -0.05 4.19
N THR A 196 -2.40 1.24 4.29
CA THR A 196 -3.46 1.89 3.53
C THR A 196 -3.01 3.28 3.09
N GLY A 197 -3.88 4.10 2.51
CA GLY A 197 -3.48 5.44 2.12
C GLY A 197 -4.50 6.19 1.30
N LEU A 198 -4.10 7.40 0.91
CA LEU A 198 -4.87 8.30 0.06
C LEU A 198 -4.22 8.42 -1.32
N LEU A 199 -5.05 8.60 -2.34
CA LEU A 199 -4.59 8.98 -3.67
C LEU A 199 -5.03 10.43 -3.94
N VAL A 200 -4.05 11.33 -3.94
CA VAL A 200 -4.26 12.78 -4.06
C VAL A 200 -4.37 13.19 -5.52
N GLY A 201 -5.45 13.87 -5.88
CA GLY A 201 -5.64 14.46 -7.20
C GLY A 201 -6.61 13.71 -8.12
N ILE A 202 -7.44 12.82 -7.60
CA ILE A 202 -8.44 12.05 -8.37
C ILE A 202 -9.86 12.66 -8.34
N GLY A 203 -9.98 13.90 -7.85
CA GLY A 203 -11.25 14.63 -7.78
C GLY A 203 -11.81 14.83 -6.38
N GLU A 204 -11.12 14.36 -5.36
CA GLU A 204 -11.42 14.55 -3.95
C GLU A 204 -11.07 15.98 -3.48
N THR A 205 -11.78 16.46 -2.47
CA THR A 205 -11.56 17.75 -1.83
C THR A 205 -10.66 17.66 -0.60
N TRP A 206 -10.25 18.80 -0.05
CA TRP A 206 -9.54 18.85 1.23
C TRP A 206 -10.36 18.28 2.38
N PHE A 207 -11.66 18.49 2.35
CA PHE A 207 -12.59 17.89 3.32
C PHE A 207 -12.55 16.36 3.23
N ASP A 208 -12.60 15.80 2.03
CA ASP A 208 -12.57 14.35 1.81
C ASP A 208 -11.24 13.73 2.28
N ARG A 209 -10.11 14.43 2.09
CA ARG A 209 -8.80 14.00 2.60
C ARG A 209 -8.78 13.94 4.12
N ALA A 210 -9.26 15.02 4.78
CA ALA A 210 -9.36 15.06 6.23
C ALA A 210 -10.25 13.95 6.77
N GLU A 211 -11.42 13.76 6.16
CA GLU A 211 -12.38 12.72 6.54
C GLU A 211 -11.80 11.31 6.34
N SER A 212 -11.07 11.08 5.25
CA SER A 212 -10.38 9.81 4.97
C SER A 212 -9.33 9.47 6.03
N LEU A 213 -8.50 10.44 6.40
CA LEU A 213 -7.47 10.27 7.44
C LEU A 213 -8.10 9.98 8.81
N LEU A 214 -9.16 10.70 9.16
CA LEU A 214 -9.88 10.47 10.41
C LEU A 214 -10.58 9.09 10.43
N ALA A 215 -11.09 8.62 9.29
CA ALA A 215 -11.66 7.29 9.19
C ALA A 215 -10.60 6.19 9.38
N ILE A 216 -9.41 6.36 8.80
CA ILE A 216 -8.28 5.45 9.01
C ILE A 216 -7.86 5.46 10.49
N ARG A 217 -7.73 6.65 11.10
CA ARG A 217 -7.40 6.80 12.51
C ARG A 217 -8.40 6.07 13.41
N GLU A 218 -9.70 6.28 13.21
CA GLU A 218 -10.76 5.63 14.00
C GLU A 218 -10.68 4.09 13.92
N LEU A 219 -10.38 3.54 12.73
CA LEU A 219 -10.18 2.11 12.57
C LEU A 219 -8.89 1.63 13.26
N HIS A 220 -7.82 2.43 13.22
CA HIS A 220 -6.60 2.10 13.95
C HIS A 220 -6.80 2.16 15.47
N GLU A 221 -7.40 3.21 16.00
CA GLU A 221 -7.71 3.35 17.43
C GLU A 221 -8.55 2.17 17.96
N ARG A 222 -9.41 1.61 17.12
CA ARG A 222 -10.28 0.47 17.46
C ARG A 222 -9.56 -0.87 17.43
N TYR A 223 -8.62 -1.07 16.50
CA TYR A 223 -8.01 -2.38 16.24
C TYR A 223 -6.48 -2.41 16.37
N GLY A 224 -5.79 -1.28 16.38
CA GLY A 224 -4.34 -1.17 16.56
C GLY A 224 -3.53 -1.77 15.40
N HIS A 225 -4.04 -1.81 14.18
CA HIS A 225 -3.48 -2.63 13.09
C HIS A 225 -2.86 -1.86 11.93
N VAL A 226 -3.19 -0.58 11.76
CA VAL A 226 -2.61 0.22 10.68
C VAL A 226 -1.16 0.57 11.04
N GLN A 227 -0.23 0.11 10.23
CA GLN A 227 1.19 0.37 10.44
C GLN A 227 1.68 1.60 9.67
N GLU A 228 1.05 1.90 8.53
CA GLU A 228 1.56 2.85 7.56
C GLU A 228 0.43 3.43 6.74
N VAL A 229 0.50 4.72 6.45
CA VAL A 229 -0.44 5.44 5.59
C VAL A 229 0.31 6.15 4.48
N ILE A 230 0.04 5.71 3.24
CA ILE A 230 0.66 6.24 2.03
C ILE A 230 -0.08 7.50 1.59
N ILE A 231 0.63 8.60 1.39
CA ILE A 231 0.11 9.81 0.75
C ILE A 231 0.67 9.85 -0.67
N GLN A 232 -0.04 9.19 -1.59
CA GLN A 232 0.35 9.06 -2.97
C GLN A 232 -0.29 10.14 -3.82
N ASN A 233 0.45 10.76 -4.72
CA ASN A 233 -0.11 11.63 -5.77
C ASN A 233 -0.47 10.81 -7.02
N VAL A 234 -1.55 11.21 -7.70
CA VAL A 234 -1.80 10.73 -9.06
C VAL A 234 -0.70 11.28 -9.98
N VAL A 235 -0.30 10.47 -10.97
CA VAL A 235 0.63 10.88 -12.03
C VAL A 235 -0.03 10.74 -13.39
N PRO A 236 0.28 11.62 -14.36
CA PRO A 236 -0.19 11.48 -15.73
C PRO A 236 0.27 10.15 -16.33
N ASN A 237 -0.60 9.51 -17.09
CA ASN A 237 -0.29 8.28 -17.80
C ASN A 237 -1.17 8.15 -19.07
N GLU A 238 -0.93 7.15 -19.89
CA GLU A 238 -1.62 6.96 -21.18
C GLU A 238 -3.14 6.76 -21.08
N ARG A 239 -3.68 6.44 -19.91
CA ARG A 239 -5.12 6.20 -19.66
C ARG A 239 -5.78 7.30 -18.84
N SER A 240 -5.01 8.28 -18.37
CA SER A 240 -5.47 9.27 -17.40
C SER A 240 -5.09 10.69 -17.82
N ASP A 241 -6.07 11.56 -17.84
CA ASP A 241 -5.92 13.00 -18.04
C ASP A 241 -5.77 13.78 -16.71
N PHE A 242 -5.54 13.10 -15.59
CA PHE A 242 -5.33 13.75 -14.30
C PHE A 242 -4.01 14.50 -14.28
N ASP A 243 -4.06 15.76 -13.85
CA ASP A 243 -2.86 16.54 -13.59
C ASP A 243 -2.19 16.08 -12.28
N GLN A 244 -0.87 16.00 -12.29
CA GLN A 244 -0.12 15.74 -11.06
C GLN A 244 -0.31 16.89 -10.07
N PRO A 245 -0.67 16.64 -8.81
CA PRO A 245 -0.75 17.65 -7.77
C PRO A 245 0.57 18.42 -7.60
N SER A 246 0.46 19.73 -7.31
CA SER A 246 1.65 20.54 -7.03
C SER A 246 2.36 20.09 -5.75
N VAL A 247 3.66 20.41 -5.64
CA VAL A 247 4.45 20.17 -4.42
C VAL A 247 3.77 20.77 -3.20
N ASP A 248 3.25 22.00 -3.28
CA ASP A 248 2.54 22.66 -2.16
C ASP A 248 1.28 21.88 -1.75
N THR A 249 0.57 21.27 -2.71
CA THR A 249 -0.57 20.40 -2.43
C THR A 249 -0.12 19.15 -1.67
N MET A 250 0.95 18.52 -2.11
CA MET A 250 1.49 17.32 -1.45
C MET A 250 2.03 17.64 -0.06
N ARG A 251 2.78 18.74 0.10
CA ARG A 251 3.27 19.21 1.41
C ARG A 251 2.12 19.37 2.41
N ARG A 252 1.04 20.00 2.00
CA ARG A 252 -0.14 20.18 2.86
C ARG A 252 -0.85 18.86 3.14
N ALA A 253 -0.95 17.96 2.16
CA ALA A 253 -1.60 16.65 2.35
C ALA A 253 -0.82 15.77 3.33
N VAL A 254 0.51 15.76 3.23
CA VAL A 254 1.41 15.05 4.16
C VAL A 254 1.31 15.64 5.57
N ALA A 255 1.38 16.97 5.71
CA ALA A 255 1.23 17.62 7.01
C ALA A 255 -0.12 17.33 7.68
N MET A 256 -1.21 17.34 6.88
CA MET A 256 -2.53 16.94 7.34
C MET A 256 -2.55 15.48 7.82
N ALA A 257 -1.89 14.57 7.09
CA ALA A 257 -1.79 13.16 7.48
C ALA A 257 -1.03 13.01 8.79
N ARG A 258 0.14 13.66 8.94
CA ARG A 258 0.91 13.61 10.19
C ARG A 258 0.15 14.17 11.38
N ALA A 259 -0.61 15.26 11.18
CA ALA A 259 -1.44 15.84 12.24
C ALA A 259 -2.68 14.99 12.60
N ALA A 260 -3.21 14.24 11.63
CA ALA A 260 -4.40 13.40 11.83
C ALA A 260 -4.07 12.07 12.51
N LEU A 261 -2.91 11.48 12.21
CA LEU A 261 -2.57 10.11 12.56
C LEU A 261 -1.77 10.03 13.87
N PRO A 262 -1.96 8.97 14.68
CA PRO A 262 -1.09 8.67 15.81
C PRO A 262 0.39 8.57 15.40
N GLU A 263 1.29 8.86 16.33
CA GLU A 263 2.74 8.88 16.10
C GLU A 263 3.29 7.50 15.65
N GLU A 264 2.66 6.43 16.13
CA GLU A 264 3.04 5.07 15.77
C GLU A 264 2.66 4.66 14.34
N ILE A 265 1.83 5.43 13.63
CA ILE A 265 1.54 5.18 12.22
C ILE A 265 2.53 5.98 11.37
N SER A 266 3.30 5.28 10.53
CA SER A 266 4.21 5.95 9.60
C SER A 266 3.46 6.64 8.47
N VAL A 267 3.95 7.81 8.08
CA VAL A 267 3.44 8.57 6.93
C VAL A 267 4.41 8.39 5.76
N GLN A 268 3.99 7.63 4.79
CA GLN A 268 4.79 7.26 3.62
C GLN A 268 4.47 8.14 2.41
N VAL A 269 5.49 8.38 1.59
CA VAL A 269 5.33 8.85 0.21
C VAL A 269 6.14 7.96 -0.74
N PRO A 270 5.60 7.61 -1.94
CA PRO A 270 6.35 6.85 -2.93
C PRO A 270 7.48 7.70 -3.53
N PRO A 271 8.75 7.32 -3.39
CA PRO A 271 9.87 8.17 -3.79
C PRO A 271 10.06 8.29 -5.30
N ASN A 272 9.48 7.39 -6.09
CA ASN A 272 9.46 7.46 -7.55
C ASN A 272 8.37 8.37 -8.11
N LEU A 273 7.33 8.71 -7.33
CA LEU A 273 6.18 9.49 -7.79
C LEU A 273 6.18 10.91 -7.24
N SER A 274 6.77 11.13 -6.09
CA SER A 274 6.74 12.38 -5.33
C SER A 274 8.12 13.01 -5.21
N PRO A 275 8.23 14.34 -5.15
CA PRO A 275 9.48 15.04 -4.83
C PRO A 275 9.79 14.89 -3.33
N THR A 276 10.23 13.72 -2.92
CA THR A 276 10.32 13.26 -1.52
C THR A 276 11.11 14.23 -0.64
N GLY A 277 12.24 14.76 -1.13
CA GLY A 277 13.06 15.73 -0.37
C GLY A 277 12.28 16.97 0.07
N ASP A 278 11.29 17.39 -0.72
CA ASP A 278 10.44 18.56 -0.41
C ASP A 278 9.32 18.22 0.59
N LEU A 279 9.14 16.94 0.96
CA LEU A 279 8.03 16.47 1.80
C LEU A 279 8.47 16.01 3.20
N ILE A 280 9.77 15.80 3.42
CA ILE A 280 10.30 15.28 4.70
C ILE A 280 9.98 16.21 5.85
N ASP A 281 10.16 17.51 5.68
CA ASP A 281 9.87 18.53 6.71
C ASP A 281 8.36 18.69 6.99
N CYS A 282 7.51 18.00 6.24
CA CYS A 282 6.07 17.94 6.44
C CYS A 282 5.61 16.68 7.19
N GLY A 283 6.55 15.85 7.70
CA GLY A 283 6.25 14.69 8.53
C GLY A 283 6.26 13.35 7.83
N VAL A 284 6.89 13.23 6.65
CA VAL A 284 7.21 11.94 6.02
C VAL A 284 8.31 11.27 6.82
N ASP A 285 8.07 10.03 7.25
CA ASP A 285 9.03 9.21 8.00
C ASP A 285 9.33 7.85 7.33
N ASP A 286 8.63 7.54 6.22
CA ASP A 286 8.85 6.30 5.48
C ASP A 286 8.81 6.51 3.96
N LEU A 287 9.69 5.81 3.24
CA LEU A 287 9.81 5.85 1.79
C LEU A 287 9.19 4.61 1.12
N GLY A 288 8.58 3.74 1.91
CA GLY A 288 7.89 2.55 1.44
C GLY A 288 8.80 1.45 0.94
N GLY A 289 8.20 0.57 0.15
CA GLY A 289 8.91 -0.50 -0.52
C GLY A 289 9.57 -0.02 -1.81
N VAL A 290 10.87 -0.25 -1.94
CA VAL A 290 11.66 0.11 -3.13
C VAL A 290 12.30 -1.15 -3.70
N SER A 291 12.15 -1.35 -5.01
CA SER A 291 12.74 -2.51 -5.69
C SER A 291 14.03 -2.13 -6.41
N PRO A 292 15.15 -2.82 -6.13
CA PRO A 292 16.40 -2.62 -6.87
C PRO A 292 16.42 -3.32 -8.23
N ILE A 293 15.47 -4.22 -8.51
CA ILE A 293 15.55 -5.14 -9.65
C ILE A 293 14.27 -5.27 -10.48
N THR A 294 13.13 -4.84 -9.96
CA THR A 294 11.85 -4.87 -10.68
C THR A 294 11.31 -3.47 -10.91
N ASP A 295 10.61 -3.28 -12.02
CA ASP A 295 9.94 -2.02 -12.32
C ASP A 295 8.73 -1.79 -11.37
N ASP A 296 8.27 -0.55 -11.27
CA ASP A 296 6.95 -0.25 -10.74
C ASP A 296 5.90 -0.60 -11.80
N TYR A 297 5.31 -1.77 -11.68
CA TYR A 297 4.30 -2.23 -12.66
C TYR A 297 2.98 -1.44 -12.59
N ILE A 298 2.76 -0.65 -11.53
CA ILE A 298 1.60 0.24 -11.40
C ILE A 298 1.86 1.55 -12.14
N ASN A 299 3.10 2.06 -12.09
CA ASN A 299 3.53 3.32 -12.70
C ASN A 299 4.82 3.12 -13.52
N PRO A 300 4.74 2.39 -14.65
CA PRO A 300 5.94 1.90 -15.36
C PRO A 300 6.82 3.01 -15.95
N ASP A 301 6.30 4.21 -16.12
CA ASP A 301 7.06 5.36 -16.59
C ASP A 301 7.89 6.05 -15.50
N TYR A 302 7.74 5.58 -14.23
CA TYR A 302 8.36 6.17 -13.04
C TYR A 302 9.23 5.13 -12.34
N ALA A 303 10.51 5.06 -12.73
CA ALA A 303 11.45 4.10 -12.15
C ALA A 303 11.70 4.34 -10.65
N TRP A 304 11.94 3.27 -9.91
CA TRP A 304 12.39 3.37 -8.52
C TRP A 304 13.72 4.11 -8.44
N PRO A 305 13.92 4.97 -7.45
CA PRO A 305 15.23 5.54 -7.17
C PRO A 305 16.22 4.45 -6.78
N ALA A 306 17.46 4.61 -7.17
CA ALA A 306 18.54 3.77 -6.68
C ALA A 306 18.74 3.96 -5.16
N LEU A 307 19.28 2.96 -4.47
CA LEU A 307 19.55 3.08 -3.02
C LEU A 307 20.45 4.27 -2.68
N ASP A 308 21.43 4.60 -3.55
CA ASP A 308 22.28 5.78 -3.37
C ASP A 308 21.50 7.10 -3.47
N GLU A 309 20.41 7.14 -4.24
CA GLU A 309 19.53 8.30 -4.34
C GLU A 309 18.70 8.46 -3.06
N LEU A 310 18.22 7.34 -2.48
CA LEU A 310 17.54 7.37 -1.18
C LEU A 310 18.46 7.87 -0.07
N ASN A 311 19.72 7.40 -0.05
CA ASN A 311 20.73 7.91 0.89
C ASN A 311 20.96 9.40 0.70
N SER A 312 21.06 9.88 -0.56
CA SER A 312 21.25 11.31 -0.83
C SER A 312 20.06 12.14 -0.36
N ILE A 313 18.82 11.67 -0.50
CA ILE A 313 17.61 12.33 0.00
C ILE A 313 17.67 12.47 1.53
N ALA A 314 18.07 11.41 2.23
CA ALA A 314 18.19 11.40 3.69
C ALA A 314 19.34 12.31 4.18
N ASP A 315 20.49 12.24 3.53
CA ASP A 315 21.65 13.06 3.84
C ASP A 315 21.37 14.56 3.65
N ASP A 316 20.67 14.94 2.57
CA ASP A 316 20.26 16.33 2.31
C ASP A 316 19.28 16.83 3.37
N ALA A 317 18.45 15.95 3.92
CA ALA A 317 17.55 16.26 5.05
C ALA A 317 18.27 16.23 6.42
N GLY A 318 19.50 15.72 6.48
CA GLY A 318 20.26 15.55 7.73
C GLY A 318 19.71 14.45 8.64
N LEU A 319 19.07 13.42 8.07
CA LEU A 319 18.41 12.33 8.77
C LEU A 319 19.10 10.98 8.48
N PRO A 320 19.15 10.07 9.45
CA PRO A 320 19.55 8.70 9.18
C PRO A 320 18.47 8.00 8.31
N LEU A 321 18.91 7.10 7.40
CA LEU A 321 18.06 6.21 6.63
C LEU A 321 18.26 4.78 7.12
N HIS A 322 17.17 4.08 7.42
CA HIS A 322 17.21 2.71 7.90
C HIS A 322 16.36 1.78 7.03
N GLU A 323 16.90 0.65 6.67
CA GLU A 323 16.11 -0.42 6.05
C GLU A 323 15.28 -1.12 7.12
N ARG A 324 13.98 -1.29 6.87
CA ARG A 324 13.05 -2.03 7.72
C ARG A 324 12.50 -3.28 7.02
N LEU A 325 11.91 -4.17 7.77
CA LEU A 325 11.10 -5.25 7.23
C LEU A 325 9.74 -4.72 6.68
N PRO A 326 9.01 -5.49 5.85
CA PRO A 326 7.66 -5.12 5.40
C PRO A 326 6.63 -5.02 6.54
N VAL A 327 7.01 -5.41 7.74
CA VAL A 327 6.22 -5.31 8.97
C VAL A 327 7.01 -4.54 10.02
N TYR A 328 6.38 -3.59 10.70
CA TYR A 328 7.04 -2.78 11.72
C TYR A 328 7.26 -3.56 13.01
N ASP A 329 8.33 -3.28 13.73
CA ASP A 329 8.80 -4.00 14.92
C ASP A 329 7.72 -4.22 15.98
N ARG A 330 6.81 -3.24 16.16
CA ARG A 330 5.71 -3.35 17.14
C ARG A 330 4.74 -4.50 16.88
N TYR A 331 4.71 -5.02 15.65
CA TYR A 331 3.87 -6.17 15.27
C TYR A 331 4.61 -7.50 15.28
N LEU A 332 5.94 -7.46 15.42
CA LEU A 332 6.75 -8.67 15.49
C LEU A 332 6.55 -9.38 16.85
N PRO A 333 6.61 -10.71 16.91
CA PRO A 333 6.64 -11.44 18.15
C PRO A 333 7.82 -11.01 19.05
N GLU A 334 7.63 -11.00 20.37
CA GLU A 334 8.64 -10.59 21.37
C GLU A 334 10.06 -11.17 21.17
N PRO A 335 10.24 -12.45 20.82
CA PRO A 335 11.58 -13.00 20.55
C PRO A 335 12.28 -12.31 19.38
N VAL A 336 11.52 -11.96 18.32
CA VAL A 336 12.05 -11.28 17.13
C VAL A 336 12.42 -9.83 17.46
N ARG A 337 11.59 -9.14 18.26
CA ARG A 337 11.86 -7.76 18.73
C ARG A 337 13.15 -7.64 19.55
N ARG A 338 13.57 -8.71 20.21
CA ARG A 338 14.78 -8.73 21.04
C ARG A 338 16.07 -8.96 20.26
N GLY A 339 16.02 -9.05 18.94
CA GLY A 339 17.20 -9.29 18.11
C GLY A 339 17.72 -10.72 18.15
N ASP A 340 16.91 -11.68 18.59
CA ASP A 340 17.24 -13.10 18.59
C ASP A 340 17.21 -13.72 17.19
N VAL A 341 16.68 -12.97 16.20
CA VAL A 341 16.76 -13.27 14.76
C VAL A 341 17.52 -12.12 14.11
N THR A 342 18.76 -12.31 13.84
CA THR A 342 19.59 -11.34 13.11
C THR A 342 19.17 -11.37 11.65
N PRO A 343 18.76 -10.24 11.03
CA PRO A 343 18.72 -10.14 9.57
C PRO A 343 20.10 -10.53 9.02
N ALA A 344 20.12 -11.18 7.86
CA ALA A 344 21.38 -11.52 7.22
C ALA A 344 22.26 -10.27 7.15
N ALA A 345 23.48 -10.37 7.66
CA ALA A 345 24.42 -9.26 7.71
C ALA A 345 24.60 -8.67 6.31
N ASP A 346 24.62 -7.34 6.25
CA ASP A 346 24.99 -6.57 5.05
C ASP A 346 26.16 -7.23 4.32
N PRO A 347 26.08 -7.41 3.00
CA PRO A 347 27.26 -7.62 2.21
C PRO A 347 27.96 -6.25 2.14
N VAL A 348 28.81 -5.97 3.12
CA VAL A 348 29.77 -4.86 3.05
C VAL A 348 30.94 -5.33 2.22
N ASP A 349 31.29 -4.51 1.29
CA ASP A 349 32.47 -4.14 0.52
C ASP A 349 32.31 -4.22 -0.99
#